data_9859df8cf46a8f04b15d8e765eb5d0df
#
_entry.id   9859df8cf46a8f04b15d8e765eb5d0df
#
_cell.length_a   1.000
_cell.length_b   1.000
_cell.length_c   1.000
_cell.angle_alpha   90.00
_cell.angle_beta   90.00
_cell.angle_gamma   90.00
#
_symmetry.space_group_name_H-M   'P 1'
#
loop_
_entity.id
_entity.type
_entity.pdbx_description
1 polymer ?
#
loop_
_entity_poly.entity_id
_entity_poly.type
_entity_poly.pdbx_seq_one_letter_code
_entity_poly.pdbx_strand_id
1 'polypeptide(L)'
;MNNPFLIGDQLSFSHTVTADDTARFESGEVHPVYSTFSVARDAEWSGRLFVLQMKEDDEEGIGTSITVNHLSPALMGQEVIFTATLEEVNRNEVVTSYEARAGQRIIASGRQAQKIVKKEKLEKLFSSLS
;
A
#
# COMPACT_ATOMS: atom_id res chain seq x y z
N MET A 1 -2.17 11.63 16.54
CA MET A 1 -2.67 10.34 16.00
C MET A 1 -3.90 9.90 16.77
N ASN A 2 -4.94 9.53 16.06
CA ASN A 2 -6.20 9.05 16.63
C ASN A 2 -6.54 7.73 15.91
N ASN A 3 -7.09 6.74 16.62
CA ASN A 3 -7.44 5.47 16.02
C ASN A 3 -8.94 5.19 16.15
N PRO A 4 -9.73 5.45 15.09
CA PRO A 4 -11.16 5.15 15.09
C PRO A 4 -11.49 3.69 14.75
N PHE A 5 -10.49 2.85 14.50
CA PHE A 5 -10.67 1.48 14.03
C PHE A 5 -10.47 0.44 15.11
N LEU A 6 -11.03 -0.74 14.85
CA LEU A 6 -10.75 -1.97 15.61
C LEU A 6 -9.86 -2.88 14.78
N ILE A 7 -9.04 -3.68 15.44
CA ILE A 7 -8.26 -4.73 14.77
C ILE A 7 -9.24 -5.66 14.04
N GLY A 8 -8.92 -5.95 12.78
CA GLY A 8 -9.78 -6.74 11.90
C GLY A 8 -10.66 -5.90 10.96
N ASP A 9 -10.75 -4.58 11.19
CA ASP A 9 -11.47 -3.70 10.28
C ASP A 9 -10.82 -3.73 8.89
N GLN A 10 -11.65 -3.60 7.86
CA GLN A 10 -11.20 -3.66 6.47
C GLN A 10 -11.59 -2.41 5.70
N LEU A 11 -10.69 -1.99 4.82
CA LEU A 11 -10.94 -0.93 3.84
C LEU A 11 -10.51 -1.45 2.47
N SER A 12 -11.20 -1.03 1.43
CA SER A 12 -10.95 -1.50 0.07
C SER A 12 -10.89 -0.35 -0.92
N PHE A 13 -10.16 -0.57 -2.02
CA PHE A 13 -10.23 0.29 -3.19
C PHE A 13 -10.01 -0.53 -4.45
N SER A 14 -10.42 0.04 -5.58
CA SER A 14 -10.30 -0.59 -6.89
C SER A 14 -9.27 0.16 -7.73
N HIS A 15 -8.44 -0.60 -8.45
CA HIS A 15 -7.47 -0.07 -9.40
C HIS A 15 -7.60 -0.82 -10.71
N THR A 16 -7.75 -0.09 -11.81
CA THR A 16 -7.76 -0.69 -13.15
C THR A 16 -6.35 -0.66 -13.71
N VAL A 17 -5.84 -1.81 -14.13
CA VAL A 17 -4.47 -1.93 -14.66
C VAL A 17 -4.33 -1.13 -15.94
N THR A 18 -3.35 -0.21 -15.96
CA THR A 18 -3.03 0.64 -17.12
C THR A 18 -1.68 0.24 -17.71
N ALA A 19 -1.35 0.84 -18.86
CA ALA A 19 -0.04 0.62 -19.50
C ALA A 19 1.12 1.01 -18.59
N ASP A 20 0.96 2.06 -17.76
CA ASP A 20 1.99 2.49 -16.82
C ASP A 20 2.24 1.51 -15.68
N ASP A 21 1.29 0.61 -15.44
CA ASP A 21 1.38 -0.41 -14.38
C ASP A 21 2.08 -1.68 -14.84
N THR A 22 2.39 -1.80 -16.14
CA THR A 22 2.97 -3.04 -16.69
C THR A 22 4.43 -3.20 -16.32
N ALA A 23 4.94 -4.43 -16.45
CA ALA A 23 6.32 -4.77 -16.09
C ALA A 23 7.29 -4.15 -17.10
N ARG A 24 7.76 -2.94 -16.79
CA ARG A 24 8.71 -2.16 -17.59
C ARG A 24 9.97 -1.86 -16.78
N PHE A 25 11.10 -1.91 -17.49
CA PHE A 25 12.42 -1.58 -16.97
C PHE A 25 13.11 -0.67 -17.98
N GLU A 26 14.34 -0.26 -17.72
CA GLU A 26 15.10 0.59 -18.65
C GLU A 26 15.19 -0.01 -20.06
N SER A 27 15.22 -1.33 -20.16
CA SER A 27 15.24 -2.06 -21.44
C SER A 27 13.87 -2.06 -22.16
N GLY A 28 12.80 -1.55 -21.52
CA GLY A 28 11.47 -1.53 -22.08
C GLY A 28 10.51 -2.48 -21.36
N GLU A 29 9.34 -2.70 -21.98
CA GLU A 29 8.33 -3.59 -21.43
C GLU A 29 8.74 -5.04 -21.54
N VAL A 30 8.68 -5.78 -20.40
CA VAL A 30 8.96 -7.21 -20.35
C VAL A 30 7.68 -8.00 -20.54
N HIS A 31 6.61 -7.63 -19.80
CA HIS A 31 5.31 -8.30 -19.86
C HIS A 31 4.17 -7.27 -19.83
N PRO A 32 3.09 -7.46 -20.62
CA PRO A 32 1.95 -6.55 -20.64
C PRO A 32 0.97 -6.83 -19.49
N VAL A 33 1.50 -7.04 -18.29
CA VAL A 33 0.71 -7.38 -17.10
C VAL A 33 1.10 -6.48 -15.93
N TYR A 34 0.20 -6.40 -14.98
CA TYR A 34 0.39 -5.65 -13.73
C TYR A 34 1.70 -6.07 -13.06
N SER A 35 2.65 -5.15 -12.93
CA SER A 35 3.98 -5.44 -12.40
C SER A 35 3.97 -5.59 -10.89
N THR A 36 4.95 -6.33 -10.36
CA THR A 36 5.09 -6.52 -8.93
C THR A 36 5.33 -5.19 -8.20
N PHE A 37 6.12 -4.29 -8.78
CA PHE A 37 6.35 -2.99 -8.13
C PHE A 37 5.10 -2.10 -8.16
N SER A 38 4.25 -2.19 -9.20
CA SER A 38 2.98 -1.48 -9.21
C SER A 38 2.00 -2.06 -8.20
N VAL A 39 1.99 -3.38 -8.02
CA VAL A 39 1.22 -4.05 -6.95
C VAL A 39 1.69 -3.53 -5.60
N ALA A 40 3.00 -3.43 -5.37
CA ALA A 40 3.55 -2.94 -4.10
C ALA A 40 3.09 -1.50 -3.81
N ARG A 41 3.11 -0.61 -4.80
CA ARG A 41 2.59 0.75 -4.68
C ARG A 41 1.14 0.77 -4.23
N ASP A 42 0.30 -0.01 -4.90
CA ASP A 42 -1.14 -0.01 -4.64
C ASP A 42 -1.47 -0.75 -3.35
N ALA A 43 -0.68 -1.76 -2.98
CA ALA A 43 -0.80 -2.42 -1.68
C ALA A 43 -0.48 -1.45 -0.53
N GLU A 44 0.58 -0.65 -0.66
CA GLU A 44 0.90 0.37 0.33
C GLU A 44 -0.23 1.39 0.43
N TRP A 45 -0.79 1.81 -0.70
CA TRP A 45 -1.94 2.71 -0.72
C TRP A 45 -3.13 2.13 0.05
N SER A 46 -3.40 0.83 -0.09
CA SER A 46 -4.51 0.20 0.63
C SER A 46 -4.35 0.32 2.15
N GLY A 47 -3.14 0.15 2.66
CA GLY A 47 -2.84 0.36 4.08
C GLY A 47 -2.89 1.83 4.48
N ARG A 48 -2.49 2.72 3.56
CA ARG A 48 -2.55 4.16 3.78
C ARG A 48 -3.98 4.68 3.97
N LEU A 49 -4.99 3.97 3.47
CA LEU A 49 -6.39 4.34 3.72
C LEU A 49 -6.71 4.41 5.21
N PHE A 50 -6.13 3.52 6.01
CA PHE A 50 -6.24 3.58 7.47
C PHE A 50 -5.47 4.77 8.04
N VAL A 51 -4.24 4.94 7.60
CA VAL A 51 -3.35 6.01 8.07
C VAL A 51 -3.97 7.40 7.85
N LEU A 52 -4.61 7.61 6.70
CA LEU A 52 -5.25 8.89 6.39
C LEU A 52 -6.35 9.27 7.38
N GLN A 53 -7.02 8.28 7.98
CA GLN A 53 -8.06 8.52 8.99
C GLN A 53 -7.51 8.55 10.41
N MET A 54 -6.28 8.15 10.62
CA MET A 54 -5.64 8.12 11.94
C MET A 54 -4.74 9.31 12.19
N LYS A 55 -4.11 9.86 11.15
CA LYS A 55 -3.17 10.96 11.32
C LYS A 55 -3.87 12.29 11.56
N GLU A 56 -3.22 13.16 12.32
CA GLU A 56 -3.61 14.55 12.50
C GLU A 56 -3.05 15.39 11.34
N ASP A 57 -3.48 16.66 11.24
CA ASP A 57 -3.06 17.55 10.15
C ASP A 57 -1.55 17.84 10.14
N ASP A 58 -0.93 17.81 11.33
CA ASP A 58 0.51 18.04 11.49
C ASP A 58 1.34 16.75 11.44
N GLU A 59 0.71 15.66 11.07
CA GLU A 59 1.34 14.34 10.98
C GLU A 59 1.35 13.82 9.55
N GLU A 60 2.25 12.88 9.28
CA GLU A 60 2.31 12.16 8.01
C GLU A 60 2.64 10.69 8.23
N GLY A 61 2.14 9.85 7.34
CA GLY A 61 2.47 8.43 7.33
C GLY A 61 3.66 8.14 6.43
N ILE A 62 4.57 7.29 6.91
CA ILE A 62 5.75 6.86 6.15
C ILE A 62 5.74 5.35 6.07
N GLY A 63 5.85 4.81 4.85
CA GLY A 63 6.01 3.37 4.64
C GLY A 63 7.35 2.88 5.21
N THR A 64 7.33 1.78 5.94
CA THR A 64 8.51 1.19 6.56
C THR A 64 8.78 -0.23 6.11
N SER A 65 7.77 -0.97 5.68
CA SER A 65 7.96 -2.30 5.14
C SER A 65 6.78 -2.71 4.25
N ILE A 66 7.07 -3.58 3.29
CA ILE A 66 6.04 -4.19 2.45
C ILE A 66 6.51 -5.54 1.98
N THR A 67 5.59 -6.50 1.96
CA THR A 67 5.81 -7.79 1.30
C THR A 67 4.78 -7.97 0.20
N VAL A 68 5.19 -8.58 -0.90
CA VAL A 68 4.31 -8.90 -2.03
C VAL A 68 4.53 -10.34 -2.42
N ASN A 69 3.47 -11.14 -2.30
CA ASN A 69 3.42 -12.46 -2.91
C ASN A 69 2.54 -12.31 -4.15
N HIS A 70 3.17 -12.25 -5.32
CA HIS A 70 2.46 -12.04 -6.58
C HIS A 70 2.07 -13.41 -7.12
N LEU A 71 0.81 -13.79 -6.93
CA LEU A 71 0.32 -15.16 -7.11
C LEU A 71 -0.18 -15.44 -8.52
N SER A 72 -0.73 -14.44 -9.20
CA SER A 72 -1.18 -14.59 -10.57
C SER A 72 -1.19 -13.23 -11.28
N PRO A 73 -1.09 -13.20 -12.62
CA PRO A 73 -1.04 -11.95 -13.36
C PRO A 73 -2.42 -11.29 -13.46
N ALA A 74 -2.43 -9.96 -13.56
CA ALA A 74 -3.59 -9.21 -13.98
C ALA A 74 -3.23 -8.49 -15.28
N LEU A 75 -4.15 -8.52 -16.26
CA LEU A 75 -3.93 -7.94 -17.58
C LEU A 75 -4.35 -6.48 -17.59
N MET A 76 -3.80 -5.73 -18.55
CA MET A 76 -4.26 -4.35 -18.79
C MET A 76 -5.77 -4.33 -18.98
N GLY A 77 -6.42 -3.34 -18.37
CA GLY A 77 -7.86 -3.18 -18.42
C GLY A 77 -8.64 -3.93 -17.36
N GLN A 78 -8.01 -4.87 -16.66
CA GLN A 78 -8.68 -5.59 -15.58
C GLN A 78 -8.75 -4.74 -14.32
N GLU A 79 -9.88 -4.83 -13.62
CA GLU A 79 -10.06 -4.20 -12.32
C GLU A 79 -9.48 -5.11 -11.24
N VAL A 80 -8.66 -4.55 -10.38
CA VAL A 80 -8.08 -5.24 -9.23
C VAL A 80 -8.61 -4.57 -7.97
N ILE A 81 -9.21 -5.36 -7.09
CA ILE A 81 -9.73 -4.86 -5.80
C ILE A 81 -8.75 -5.24 -4.71
N PHE A 82 -8.24 -4.22 -4.02
CA PHE A 82 -7.39 -4.37 -2.84
C PHE A 82 -8.25 -4.25 -1.59
N THR A 83 -8.16 -5.24 -0.72
CA THR A 83 -8.80 -5.21 0.60
C THR A 83 -7.71 -5.29 1.65
N ALA A 84 -7.56 -4.21 2.42
CA ALA A 84 -6.61 -4.15 3.52
C ALA A 84 -7.32 -4.41 4.83
N THR A 85 -6.69 -5.19 5.69
CA THR A 85 -7.19 -5.53 7.03
C THR A 85 -6.23 -4.97 8.07
N LEU A 86 -6.76 -4.23 9.04
CA LEU A 86 -5.95 -3.70 10.14
C LEU A 86 -5.54 -4.85 11.06
N GLU A 87 -4.23 -5.09 11.16
CA GLU A 87 -3.68 -6.20 11.93
C GLU A 87 -3.17 -5.77 13.30
N GLU A 88 -2.51 -4.62 13.36
CA GLU A 88 -1.87 -4.16 14.59
C GLU A 88 -1.67 -2.66 14.56
N VAL A 89 -1.85 -2.03 15.70
CA VAL A 89 -1.41 -0.65 15.95
C VAL A 89 -0.53 -0.67 17.19
N ASN A 90 0.76 -0.44 17.01
CA ASN A 90 1.74 -0.43 18.09
C ASN A 90 2.38 0.95 18.16
N ARG A 91 1.93 1.76 19.13
CA ARG A 91 2.31 3.16 19.23
C ARG A 91 1.94 3.91 17.95
N ASN A 92 2.92 4.36 17.17
CA ASN A 92 2.70 5.07 15.91
C ASN A 92 2.85 4.18 14.67
N GLU A 93 3.06 2.86 14.85
CA GLU A 93 3.16 1.93 13.74
C GLU A 93 1.81 1.29 13.46
N VAL A 94 1.41 1.34 12.20
CA VAL A 94 0.16 0.77 11.70
C VAL A 94 0.51 -0.35 10.75
N VAL A 95 0.09 -1.58 11.08
CA VAL A 95 0.37 -2.78 10.29
C VAL A 95 -0.94 -3.29 9.69
N THR A 96 -0.94 -3.48 8.38
CA THR A 96 -2.08 -4.08 7.67
C THR A 96 -1.62 -5.27 6.85
N SER A 97 -2.52 -6.23 6.66
CA SER A 97 -2.40 -7.23 5.62
C SER A 97 -3.26 -6.80 4.44
N TYR A 98 -3.00 -7.34 3.26
CA TYR A 98 -3.83 -7.04 2.10
C TYR A 98 -3.99 -8.25 1.21
N GLU A 99 -5.08 -8.24 0.45
CA GLU A 99 -5.34 -9.18 -0.61
C GLU A 99 -5.83 -8.39 -1.83
N ALA A 100 -5.27 -8.71 -3.00
CA ALA A 100 -5.66 -8.10 -4.27
C ALA A 100 -6.31 -9.16 -5.15
N ARG A 101 -7.49 -8.87 -5.70
CA ARG A 101 -8.26 -9.80 -6.54
C ARG A 101 -8.66 -9.16 -7.85
N ALA A 102 -8.57 -9.95 -8.93
CA ALA A 102 -9.21 -9.67 -10.21
C ALA A 102 -10.37 -10.65 -10.35
N GLY A 103 -11.61 -10.18 -10.15
CA GLY A 103 -12.76 -11.06 -10.01
C GLY A 103 -12.58 -11.96 -8.79
N GLN A 104 -12.65 -13.29 -9.01
CA GLN A 104 -12.45 -14.25 -7.92
C GLN A 104 -11.01 -14.75 -7.81
N ARG A 105 -10.15 -14.33 -8.72
CA ARG A 105 -8.77 -14.79 -8.76
C ARG A 105 -7.88 -13.91 -7.89
N ILE A 106 -7.14 -14.52 -6.96
CA ILE A 106 -6.20 -13.80 -6.12
C ILE A 106 -4.97 -13.45 -6.94
N ILE A 107 -4.67 -12.15 -7.03
CA ILE A 107 -3.52 -11.61 -7.76
C ILE A 107 -2.30 -11.57 -6.84
N ALA A 108 -2.49 -11.07 -5.63
CA ALA A 108 -1.39 -10.87 -4.70
C ALA A 108 -1.90 -10.82 -3.26
N SER A 109 -0.98 -11.06 -2.33
CA SER A 109 -1.23 -10.89 -0.90
C SER A 109 0.07 -10.50 -0.20
N GLY A 110 -0.05 -9.96 1.01
CA GLY A 110 1.11 -9.61 1.80
C GLY A 110 0.75 -8.75 3.00
N ARG A 111 1.79 -8.11 3.56
CA ARG A 111 1.67 -7.20 4.70
C ARG A 111 2.45 -5.94 4.39
N GLN A 112 2.03 -4.85 5.01
CA GLN A 112 2.75 -3.59 4.96
C GLN A 112 2.70 -2.90 6.31
N ALA A 113 3.64 -2.00 6.58
CA ALA A 113 3.65 -1.20 7.78
C ALA A 113 3.98 0.25 7.43
N GLN A 114 3.37 1.15 8.17
CA GLN A 114 3.61 2.58 8.07
C GLN A 114 3.73 3.16 9.48
N LYS A 115 4.53 4.22 9.62
CA LYS A 115 4.61 4.97 10.87
C LYS A 115 4.02 6.35 10.68
N ILE A 116 3.23 6.79 11.65
CA ILE A 116 2.67 8.14 11.68
C ILE A 116 3.58 9.00 12.53
N VAL A 117 4.12 10.06 11.95
CA VAL A 117 5.09 10.93 12.60
C VAL A 117 4.74 12.40 12.38
N LYS A 118 5.22 13.27 13.25
CA LYS A 118 5.04 14.71 13.09
C LYS A 118 5.82 15.21 11.88
N LYS A 119 5.20 16.02 11.04
CA LYS A 119 5.83 16.62 9.86
C LYS A 119 7.10 17.40 10.24
N GLU A 120 7.04 18.13 11.36
CA GLU A 120 8.19 18.87 11.87
C GLU A 120 9.38 17.96 12.17
N LYS A 121 9.11 16.80 12.74
CA LYS A 121 10.16 15.80 13.05
C LYS A 121 10.80 15.28 11.77
N LEU A 122 10.00 15.04 10.73
CA LEU A 122 10.51 14.62 9.42
C LEU A 122 11.38 15.69 8.78
N GLU A 123 10.96 16.94 8.81
CA GLU A 123 11.72 18.06 8.26
C GLU A 123 13.09 18.16 8.94
N LYS A 124 13.12 18.03 10.26
CA LYS A 124 14.38 18.04 11.02
C LYS A 124 15.28 16.88 10.63
N LEU A 125 14.71 15.69 10.49
CA LEU A 125 15.46 14.51 10.06
C LEU A 125 16.06 14.74 8.68
N PHE A 126 15.26 15.18 7.71
CA PHE A 126 15.71 15.40 6.33
C PHE A 126 16.82 16.46 6.28
N SER A 127 16.68 17.54 7.04
CA SER A 127 17.70 18.57 7.13
C SER A 127 19.02 18.05 7.70
N SER A 128 18.95 17.12 8.66
CA SER A 128 20.14 16.52 9.26
C SER A 128 20.87 15.56 8.35
N LEU A 129 20.21 15.05 7.32
CA LEU A 129 20.76 14.08 6.38
C LEU A 129 21.32 14.71 5.09
N SER A 130 21.04 15.99 4.87
CA SER A 130 21.45 16.68 3.63
C SER A 130 22.84 17.32 3.74
#